data_a030f34837d83bfdb9ea3eb8ce23ca2a
#
_entry.id   a030f34837d83bfdb9ea3eb8ce23ca2a
#
_cell.length_a   1.000
_cell.length_b   1.000
_cell.length_c   1.000
_cell.angle_alpha   90.00
_cell.angle_beta   90.00
_cell.angle_gamma   90.00
#
_symmetry.space_group_name_H-M   'P 1'
#
loop_
_entity.id
_entity.type
_entity.pdbx_description
1 polymer ?
#
loop_
_entity_poly.entity_id
_entity_poly.type
_entity_poly.pdbx_seq_one_letter_code
_entity_poly.pdbx_strand_id
1 'polypeptide(L)'
;MHTSVSLPCRNTLQKAYIALATLSASAGVIVYAAFALGLFSRAVLVFFAVVFAACFVCGAANVIASFFDFARAPGLCARRLFLLKAGMAPCLLICGATEIVFLFVVAVTTRLIGLALYIPVCAAVFALLQLPGVCYGAQVLRLFRRRGESLSWALAHGIVLLCFPFDVLDALFLRREWERLAFGKPQ
;
A
#
# COMPACT_ATOMS: atom_id res chain seq x y z
N MET A 1 -15.62 -6.68 -29.86
CA MET A 1 -15.20 -5.29 -29.53
C MET A 1 -15.97 -4.86 -28.29
N HIS A 2 -15.48 -5.18 -27.07
CA HIS A 2 -16.05 -4.66 -25.83
C HIS A 2 -15.33 -3.37 -25.50
N THR A 3 -15.99 -2.24 -25.75
CA THR A 3 -15.56 -0.93 -25.26
C THR A 3 -15.48 -1.00 -23.74
N SER A 4 -14.25 -1.08 -23.23
CA SER A 4 -13.98 -0.97 -21.80
C SER A 4 -14.33 0.45 -21.35
N VAL A 5 -15.56 0.63 -20.89
CA VAL A 5 -15.91 1.81 -20.11
C VAL A 5 -15.05 1.76 -18.86
N SER A 6 -13.87 2.38 -18.95
CA SER A 6 -13.03 2.66 -17.78
C SER A 6 -13.84 3.60 -16.91
N LEU A 7 -14.44 3.07 -15.85
CA LEU A 7 -15.19 3.87 -14.88
C LEU A 7 -14.21 4.90 -14.29
N PRO A 8 -14.34 6.21 -14.60
CA PRO A 8 -13.43 7.25 -14.11
C PRO A 8 -13.35 7.28 -12.57
N CYS A 9 -14.42 6.86 -11.91
CA CYS A 9 -14.53 6.77 -10.45
C CYS A 9 -13.46 5.90 -9.78
N ARG A 10 -12.97 4.83 -10.44
CA ARG A 10 -12.01 3.91 -9.83
C ARG A 10 -10.56 4.42 -9.80
N ASN A 11 -10.14 5.18 -10.81
CA ASN A 11 -8.84 5.86 -10.77
C ASN A 11 -8.82 6.94 -9.69
N THR A 12 -9.97 7.59 -9.48
CA THR A 12 -10.14 8.60 -8.43
C THR A 12 -10.01 7.95 -7.04
N LEU A 13 -10.60 6.76 -6.83
CA LEU A 13 -10.49 6.04 -5.55
C LEU A 13 -9.05 5.70 -5.19
N GLN A 14 -8.24 5.24 -6.16
CA GLN A 14 -6.82 4.94 -5.93
C GLN A 14 -6.02 6.20 -5.61
N LYS A 15 -6.24 7.28 -6.37
CA LYS A 15 -5.59 8.56 -6.12
C LYS A 15 -5.98 9.14 -4.76
N ALA A 16 -7.27 9.06 -4.40
CA ALA A 16 -7.75 9.49 -3.08
C ALA A 16 -7.09 8.69 -1.96
N TYR A 17 -6.97 7.38 -2.11
CA TYR A 17 -6.29 6.53 -1.13
C TYR A 17 -4.82 6.93 -0.97
N ILE A 18 -4.08 7.09 -2.07
CA ILE A 18 -2.66 7.49 -2.04
C ILE A 18 -2.52 8.87 -1.37
N ALA A 19 -3.36 9.84 -1.74
CA ALA A 19 -3.34 11.18 -1.15
C ALA A 19 -3.63 11.15 0.36
N LEU A 20 -4.66 10.41 0.78
CA LEU A 20 -5.01 10.25 2.20
C LEU A 20 -3.93 9.51 2.99
N ALA A 21 -3.32 8.49 2.42
CA ALA A 21 -2.23 7.77 3.06
C ALA A 21 -1.00 8.69 3.26
N THR A 22 -0.63 9.45 2.24
CA THR A 22 0.48 10.41 2.32
C THR A 22 0.16 11.54 3.32
N LEU A 23 -1.07 12.02 3.33
CA LEU A 23 -1.53 13.02 4.31
C LEU A 23 -1.50 12.45 5.74
N SER A 24 -1.93 11.20 5.94
CA SER A 24 -1.87 10.51 7.24
C SER A 24 -0.44 10.36 7.73
N ALA A 25 0.49 9.98 6.85
CA ALA A 25 1.90 9.86 7.19
C ALA A 25 2.49 11.21 7.60
N SER A 26 2.20 12.27 6.83
CA SER A 26 2.66 13.63 7.15
C SER A 26 2.03 14.17 8.44
N ALA A 27 0.73 13.92 8.66
CA ALA A 27 0.05 14.28 9.90
C ALA A 27 0.63 13.52 11.10
N GLY A 28 1.03 12.26 10.94
CA GLY A 28 1.75 11.48 11.95
C GLY A 28 3.05 12.17 12.39
N VAL A 29 3.86 12.62 11.42
CA VAL A 29 5.08 13.39 11.71
C VAL A 29 4.77 14.67 12.53
N ILE A 30 3.71 15.39 12.15
CA ILE A 30 3.28 16.61 12.87
C ILE A 30 2.85 16.26 14.30
N VAL A 31 2.10 15.16 14.50
CA VAL A 31 1.69 14.70 15.83
C VAL A 31 2.92 14.40 16.70
N TYR A 32 3.91 13.69 16.15
CA TYR A 32 5.13 13.37 16.87
C TYR A 32 5.94 14.62 17.21
N ALA A 33 6.08 15.55 16.26
CA ALA A 33 6.77 16.82 16.50
C ALA A 33 6.06 17.67 17.57
N ALA A 34 4.72 17.77 17.49
CA ALA A 34 3.92 18.50 18.47
C ALA A 34 4.03 17.87 19.88
N PHE A 35 4.07 16.54 19.97
CA PHE A 35 4.29 15.84 21.23
C PHE A 35 5.69 16.13 21.79
N ALA A 36 6.73 16.04 20.97
CA ALA A 36 8.11 16.28 21.37
C ALA A 36 8.35 17.74 21.85
N LEU A 37 7.62 18.71 21.25
CA LEU A 37 7.71 20.13 21.60
C LEU A 37 6.75 20.55 22.72
N GLY A 38 5.96 19.62 23.28
CA GLY A 38 4.96 19.94 24.30
C GLY A 38 3.74 20.74 23.77
N LEU A 39 3.58 20.83 22.43
CA LEU A 39 2.51 21.57 21.75
C LEU A 39 1.31 20.67 21.42
N PHE A 40 1.22 19.53 22.05
CA PHE A 40 0.18 18.55 21.78
C PHE A 40 -1.20 19.07 22.16
N SER A 41 -2.12 19.14 21.17
CA SER A 41 -3.49 19.56 21.38
C SER A 41 -4.49 18.50 20.98
N ARG A 42 -5.69 18.51 21.60
CA ARG A 42 -6.78 17.61 21.23
C ARG A 42 -7.18 17.77 19.76
N ALA A 43 -7.10 18.98 19.22
CA ALA A 43 -7.44 19.27 17.82
C ALA A 43 -6.50 18.52 16.84
N VAL A 44 -5.21 18.48 17.12
CA VAL A 44 -4.21 17.75 16.32
C VAL A 44 -4.51 16.25 16.33
N LEU A 45 -4.86 15.71 17.49
CA LEU A 45 -5.22 14.29 17.61
C LEU A 45 -6.49 13.95 16.83
N VAL A 46 -7.54 14.77 16.95
CA VAL A 46 -8.80 14.58 16.24
C VAL A 46 -8.59 14.66 14.73
N PHE A 47 -7.83 15.65 14.25
CA PHE A 47 -7.48 15.77 12.83
C PHE A 47 -6.79 14.51 12.32
N PHE A 48 -5.77 14.03 13.04
CA PHE A 48 -5.05 12.81 12.67
C PHE A 48 -5.99 11.60 12.61
N ALA A 49 -6.83 11.41 13.64
CA ALA A 49 -7.79 10.30 13.71
C ALA A 49 -8.78 10.32 12.54
N VAL A 50 -9.30 11.50 12.15
CA VAL A 50 -10.22 11.65 11.02
C VAL A 50 -9.52 11.31 9.70
N VAL A 51 -8.33 11.82 9.46
CA VAL A 51 -7.57 11.53 8.23
C VAL A 51 -7.22 10.05 8.15
N PHE A 52 -6.78 9.45 9.25
CA PHE A 52 -6.46 8.03 9.31
C PHE A 52 -7.69 7.15 9.07
N ALA A 53 -8.84 7.48 9.67
CA ALA A 53 -10.09 6.77 9.44
C ALA A 53 -10.54 6.86 7.97
N ALA A 54 -10.44 8.04 7.35
CA ALA A 54 -10.75 8.24 5.94
C ALA A 54 -9.80 7.40 5.04
N CYS A 55 -8.50 7.35 5.37
CA CYS A 55 -7.53 6.52 4.68
C CYS A 55 -7.91 5.03 4.77
N PHE A 56 -8.30 4.57 5.96
CA PHE A 56 -8.72 3.19 6.18
C PHE A 56 -9.96 2.82 5.35
N VAL A 57 -10.99 3.68 5.34
CA VAL A 57 -12.21 3.48 4.53
C VAL A 57 -11.87 3.41 3.05
N CYS A 58 -11.04 4.33 2.54
CA CYS A 58 -10.59 4.29 1.14
C CYS A 58 -9.73 3.04 0.84
N GLY A 59 -8.93 2.59 1.79
CA GLY A 59 -8.17 1.35 1.69
C GLY A 59 -9.07 0.13 1.55
N ALA A 60 -10.07 0.00 2.42
CA ALA A 60 -11.07 -1.07 2.37
C ALA A 60 -11.85 -1.06 1.04
N ALA A 61 -12.25 0.11 0.55
CA ALA A 61 -12.89 0.25 -0.74
C ALA A 61 -11.98 -0.19 -1.90
N ASN A 62 -10.68 0.07 -1.86
CA ASN A 62 -9.72 -0.42 -2.85
C ASN A 62 -9.53 -1.94 -2.78
N VAL A 63 -9.54 -2.55 -1.58
CA VAL A 63 -9.54 -4.00 -1.43
C VAL A 63 -10.76 -4.61 -2.12
N ILE A 64 -11.96 -4.12 -1.83
CA ILE A 64 -13.20 -4.57 -2.47
C ILE A 64 -13.12 -4.38 -3.99
N ALA A 65 -12.66 -3.21 -4.45
CA ALA A 65 -12.50 -2.92 -5.87
C ALA A 65 -11.56 -3.89 -6.58
N SER A 66 -10.52 -4.43 -5.91
CA SER A 66 -9.59 -5.39 -6.51
C SER A 66 -10.28 -6.66 -6.98
N PHE A 67 -11.27 -7.16 -6.23
CA PHE A 67 -12.04 -8.35 -6.59
C PHE A 67 -12.97 -8.09 -7.79
N PHE A 68 -13.62 -6.92 -7.82
CA PHE A 68 -14.47 -6.54 -8.96
C PHE A 68 -13.65 -6.29 -10.22
N ASP A 69 -12.46 -5.71 -10.11
CA ASP A 69 -11.57 -5.49 -11.24
C ASP A 69 -11.07 -6.80 -11.83
N PHE A 70 -10.72 -7.75 -10.97
CA PHE A 70 -10.31 -9.08 -11.40
C PHE A 70 -11.44 -9.81 -12.19
N ALA A 71 -12.69 -9.67 -11.76
CA ALA A 71 -13.82 -10.31 -12.42
C ALA A 71 -14.16 -9.67 -13.78
N ARG A 72 -14.01 -8.34 -13.91
CA ARG A 72 -14.46 -7.59 -15.09
C ARG A 72 -13.38 -7.28 -16.12
N ALA A 73 -12.19 -6.95 -15.65
CA ALA A 73 -11.09 -6.50 -16.50
C ALA A 73 -9.73 -6.91 -15.91
N PRO A 74 -9.37 -8.18 -15.95
CA PRO A 74 -8.19 -8.71 -15.29
C PRO A 74 -6.89 -8.01 -15.71
N GLY A 75 -6.79 -7.59 -16.97
CA GLY A 75 -5.62 -6.86 -17.46
C GLY A 75 -5.35 -5.51 -16.80
N LEU A 76 -6.38 -4.90 -16.17
CA LEU A 76 -6.19 -3.65 -15.43
C LEU A 76 -5.56 -3.88 -14.05
N CYS A 77 -5.61 -5.10 -13.49
CA CYS A 77 -5.08 -5.37 -12.15
C CYS A 77 -3.58 -5.11 -12.06
N ALA A 78 -2.80 -5.51 -13.07
CA ALA A 78 -1.35 -5.29 -13.08
C ALA A 78 -0.99 -3.79 -13.13
N ARG A 79 -1.69 -3.01 -13.96
CA ARG A 79 -1.50 -1.55 -14.01
C ARG A 79 -1.87 -0.88 -12.68
N ARG A 80 -2.96 -1.30 -12.06
CA ARG A 80 -3.43 -0.75 -10.78
C ARG A 80 -2.53 -1.13 -9.62
N LEU A 81 -2.02 -2.37 -9.61
CA LEU A 81 -1.00 -2.80 -8.66
C LEU A 81 0.20 -1.85 -8.70
N PHE A 82 0.76 -1.61 -9.89
CA PHE A 82 1.91 -0.72 -10.04
C PHE A 82 1.59 0.71 -9.60
N LEU A 83 0.45 1.28 -10.00
CA LEU A 83 0.06 2.64 -9.60
C LEU A 83 -0.10 2.77 -8.08
N LEU A 84 -0.68 1.76 -7.42
CA LEU A 84 -0.80 1.74 -5.95
C LEU A 84 0.57 1.66 -5.29
N LYS A 85 1.42 0.72 -5.70
CA LYS A 85 2.74 0.52 -5.10
C LYS A 85 3.64 1.74 -5.29
N ALA A 86 3.74 2.25 -6.53
CA ALA A 86 4.52 3.44 -6.83
C ALA A 86 3.97 4.70 -6.13
N GLY A 87 2.66 4.86 -6.10
CA GLY A 87 2.02 6.01 -5.43
C GLY A 87 2.12 5.96 -3.90
N MET A 88 2.17 4.76 -3.31
CA MET A 88 2.34 4.59 -1.87
C MET A 88 3.81 4.68 -1.41
N ALA A 89 4.77 4.60 -2.32
CA ALA A 89 6.19 4.65 -1.97
C ALA A 89 6.58 5.89 -1.13
N PRO A 90 6.17 7.14 -1.45
CA PRO A 90 6.47 8.29 -0.62
C PRO A 90 5.87 8.16 0.80
N CYS A 91 4.63 7.69 0.90
CA CYS A 91 3.96 7.45 2.18
C CYS A 91 4.76 6.45 3.04
N LEU A 92 5.15 5.32 2.45
CA LEU A 92 5.89 4.26 3.15
C LEU A 92 7.30 4.70 3.56
N LEU A 93 7.96 5.55 2.76
CA LEU A 93 9.23 6.15 3.12
C LEU A 93 9.09 7.09 4.32
N ILE A 94 8.08 7.97 4.31
CA ILE A 94 7.82 8.89 5.42
C ILE A 94 7.47 8.09 6.69
N CYS A 95 6.55 7.13 6.59
CA CYS A 95 6.19 6.26 7.71
C CYS A 95 7.42 5.51 8.24
N GLY A 96 8.17 4.84 7.37
CA GLY A 96 9.33 4.05 7.78
C GLY A 96 10.41 4.90 8.46
N ALA A 97 10.73 6.07 7.92
CA ALA A 97 11.68 6.99 8.54
C ALA A 97 11.19 7.47 9.91
N THR A 98 9.92 7.85 10.02
CA THR A 98 9.30 8.30 11.28
C THR A 98 9.28 7.16 12.31
N GLU A 99 8.93 5.95 11.90
CA GLU A 99 8.89 4.78 12.76
C GLU A 99 10.27 4.41 13.32
N ILE A 100 11.33 4.50 12.51
CA ILE A 100 12.70 4.24 12.95
C ILE A 100 13.11 5.25 14.04
N VAL A 101 12.85 6.54 13.83
CA VAL A 101 13.16 7.57 14.82
C VAL A 101 12.38 7.33 16.11
N PHE A 102 11.08 7.03 15.99
CA PHE A 102 10.24 6.82 17.16
C PHE A 102 10.56 5.53 17.91
N LEU A 103 10.93 4.47 17.18
CA LEU A 103 11.43 3.23 17.76
C LEU A 103 12.64 3.50 18.67
N PHE A 104 13.56 4.34 18.22
CA PHE A 104 14.72 4.73 19.01
C PHE A 104 14.32 5.50 20.26
N VAL A 105 13.41 6.49 20.12
CA VAL A 105 12.91 7.27 21.26
C VAL A 105 12.21 6.38 22.28
N VAL A 106 11.32 5.48 21.83
CA VAL A 106 10.62 4.52 22.70
C VAL A 106 11.60 3.58 23.40
N ALA A 107 12.60 3.08 22.67
CA ALA A 107 13.61 2.19 23.25
C ALA A 107 14.37 2.87 24.41
N VAL A 108 14.77 4.12 24.23
CA VAL A 108 15.52 4.88 25.23
C VAL A 108 14.63 5.26 26.42
N THR A 109 13.43 5.81 26.15
CA THR A 109 12.55 6.35 27.21
C THR A 109 11.93 5.27 28.07
N THR A 110 11.61 4.11 27.50
CA THR A 110 10.95 3.00 28.21
C THR A 110 11.91 1.87 28.61
N ARG A 111 13.22 2.07 28.45
CA ARG A 111 14.23 1.03 28.70
C ARG A 111 13.90 -0.29 28.02
N LEU A 112 13.51 -0.21 26.73
CA LEU A 112 13.13 -1.34 25.85
C LEU A 112 11.75 -1.98 26.13
N ILE A 113 11.12 -1.77 27.28
CA ILE A 113 9.83 -2.40 27.63
C ILE A 113 8.72 -1.95 26.65
N GLY A 114 8.72 -0.65 26.28
CA GLY A 114 7.72 -0.12 25.34
C GLY A 114 7.79 -0.70 23.92
N LEU A 115 8.92 -1.28 23.53
CA LEU A 115 9.08 -1.90 22.22
C LEU A 115 8.15 -3.10 22.03
N ALA A 116 7.85 -3.83 23.09
CA ALA A 116 6.95 -4.99 23.03
C ALA A 116 5.53 -4.63 22.55
N LEU A 117 5.07 -3.42 22.83
CA LEU A 117 3.78 -2.89 22.35
C LEU A 117 3.93 -2.09 21.05
N TYR A 118 5.01 -1.32 20.92
CA TYR A 118 5.21 -0.43 19.79
C TYR A 118 5.41 -1.19 18.47
N ILE A 119 6.28 -2.19 18.45
CA ILE A 119 6.59 -2.97 17.23
C ILE A 119 5.34 -3.63 16.62
N PRO A 120 4.49 -4.36 17.38
CA PRO A 120 3.27 -4.92 16.82
C PRO A 120 2.30 -3.89 16.27
N VAL A 121 2.16 -2.73 16.91
CA VAL A 121 1.29 -1.65 16.45
C VAL A 121 1.79 -1.08 15.13
N CYS A 122 3.08 -0.77 15.02
CA CYS A 122 3.69 -0.29 13.78
C CYS A 122 3.56 -1.31 12.65
N ALA A 123 3.83 -2.58 12.93
CA ALA A 123 3.67 -3.67 11.96
C ALA A 123 2.21 -3.79 11.49
N ALA A 124 1.23 -3.65 12.38
CA ALA A 124 -0.18 -3.67 12.01
C ALA A 124 -0.58 -2.48 11.15
N VAL A 125 -0.14 -1.26 11.48
CA VAL A 125 -0.39 -0.06 10.67
C VAL A 125 0.23 -0.20 9.28
N PHE A 126 1.49 -0.65 9.20
CA PHE A 126 2.17 -0.88 7.95
C PHE A 126 1.46 -1.94 7.09
N ALA A 127 1.04 -3.05 7.69
CA ALA A 127 0.28 -4.10 7.01
C ALA A 127 -1.06 -3.58 6.47
N LEU A 128 -1.79 -2.75 7.24
CA LEU A 128 -3.04 -2.13 6.79
C LEU A 128 -2.84 -1.18 5.61
N LEU A 129 -1.77 -0.40 5.61
CA LEU A 129 -1.42 0.48 4.48
C LEU A 129 -1.02 -0.31 3.22
N GLN A 130 -0.43 -1.48 3.39
CA GLN A 130 -0.04 -2.35 2.27
C GLN A 130 -1.20 -3.19 1.73
N LEU A 131 -2.25 -3.40 2.50
CA LEU A 131 -3.33 -4.35 2.20
C LEU A 131 -3.96 -4.19 0.81
N PRO A 132 -4.31 -2.98 0.31
CA PRO A 132 -4.84 -2.83 -1.05
C PRO A 132 -3.86 -3.29 -2.13
N GLY A 133 -2.58 -2.96 -1.98
CA GLY A 133 -1.51 -3.41 -2.89
C GLY A 133 -1.35 -4.92 -2.89
N VAL A 134 -1.38 -5.55 -1.71
CA VAL A 134 -1.31 -7.01 -1.56
C VAL A 134 -2.50 -7.69 -2.23
N CYS A 135 -3.71 -7.14 -2.08
CA CYS A 135 -4.91 -7.70 -2.72
C CYS A 135 -4.82 -7.63 -4.25
N TYR A 136 -4.40 -6.49 -4.84
CA TYR A 136 -4.15 -6.41 -6.27
C TYR A 136 -3.01 -7.34 -6.71
N GLY A 137 -1.94 -7.47 -5.93
CA GLY A 137 -0.84 -8.39 -6.16
C GLY A 137 -1.32 -9.84 -6.23
N ALA A 138 -2.11 -10.28 -5.26
CA ALA A 138 -2.68 -11.61 -5.23
C ALA A 138 -3.55 -11.90 -6.47
N GLN A 139 -4.34 -10.92 -6.95
CA GLN A 139 -5.13 -11.08 -8.17
C GLN A 139 -4.22 -11.18 -9.41
N VAL A 140 -3.16 -10.39 -9.50
CA VAL A 140 -2.18 -10.46 -10.59
C VAL A 140 -1.48 -11.82 -10.61
N LEU A 141 -0.96 -12.29 -9.48
CA LEU A 141 -0.32 -13.60 -9.36
C LEU A 141 -1.29 -14.74 -9.74
N ARG A 142 -2.57 -14.62 -9.37
CA ARG A 142 -3.61 -15.56 -9.78
C ARG A 142 -3.82 -15.59 -11.30
N LEU A 143 -3.69 -14.44 -12.00
CA LEU A 143 -3.74 -14.38 -13.47
C LEU A 143 -2.57 -15.12 -14.12
N PHE A 144 -1.35 -14.91 -13.62
CA PHE A 144 -0.16 -15.61 -14.10
C PHE A 144 -0.26 -17.13 -13.85
N ARG A 145 -0.74 -17.53 -12.68
CA ARG A 145 -1.02 -18.95 -12.38
C ARG A 145 -2.01 -19.59 -13.36
N ARG A 146 -3.05 -18.87 -13.76
CA ARG A 146 -4.01 -19.35 -14.78
C ARG A 146 -3.40 -19.49 -16.18
N ARG A 147 -2.27 -18.82 -16.42
CA ARG A 147 -1.50 -18.90 -17.68
C ARG A 147 -0.40 -19.96 -17.66
N GLY A 148 -0.27 -20.72 -16.57
CA GLY A 148 0.67 -21.84 -16.47
C GLY A 148 1.93 -21.56 -15.67
N GLU A 149 2.09 -20.36 -15.11
CA GLU A 149 3.23 -20.06 -14.22
C GLU A 149 3.26 -20.99 -13.00
N SER A 150 4.46 -21.34 -12.55
CA SER A 150 4.64 -22.26 -11.41
C SER A 150 4.18 -21.64 -10.08
N LEU A 151 3.84 -22.48 -9.11
CA LEU A 151 3.50 -22.03 -7.77
C LEU A 151 4.69 -21.35 -7.09
N SER A 152 5.89 -21.90 -7.26
CA SER A 152 7.12 -21.33 -6.71
C SER A 152 7.40 -19.92 -7.23
N TRP A 153 7.19 -19.70 -8.52
CA TRP A 153 7.26 -18.37 -9.13
C TRP A 153 6.28 -17.40 -8.47
N ALA A 154 5.00 -17.79 -8.35
CA ALA A 154 3.97 -16.96 -7.73
C ALA A 154 4.27 -16.66 -6.25
N LEU A 155 4.79 -17.62 -5.50
CA LEU A 155 5.18 -17.43 -4.10
C LEU A 155 6.37 -16.47 -3.96
N ALA A 156 7.39 -16.61 -4.82
CA ALA A 156 8.54 -15.70 -4.82
C ALA A 156 8.12 -14.25 -5.04
N HIS A 157 7.32 -13.99 -6.08
CA HIS A 157 6.77 -12.64 -6.33
C HIS A 157 5.82 -12.18 -5.21
N GLY A 158 5.05 -13.09 -4.62
CA GLY A 158 4.19 -12.78 -3.47
C GLY A 158 4.97 -12.29 -2.26
N ILE A 159 6.12 -12.89 -1.97
CA ILE A 159 7.03 -12.46 -0.89
C ILE A 159 7.64 -11.10 -1.22
N VAL A 160 8.15 -10.91 -2.44
CA VAL A 160 8.76 -9.64 -2.85
C VAL A 160 7.74 -8.48 -2.80
N LEU A 161 6.47 -8.73 -3.16
CA LEU A 161 5.40 -7.74 -3.06
C LEU A 161 5.07 -7.28 -1.62
N LEU A 162 5.55 -8.00 -0.60
CA LEU A 162 5.45 -7.60 0.81
C LEU A 162 6.67 -6.81 1.29
N CYS A 163 7.78 -6.85 0.55
CA CYS A 163 9.07 -6.29 0.94
C CYS A 163 9.30 -4.91 0.31
N PHE A 164 8.92 -3.85 0.99
CA PHE A 164 9.27 -2.48 0.57
C PHE A 164 10.80 -2.25 0.70
N PRO A 165 11.48 -1.61 -0.27
CA PRO A 165 10.99 -0.97 -1.50
C PRO A 165 10.96 -1.90 -2.74
N PHE A 166 11.30 -3.16 -2.62
CA PHE A 166 11.38 -4.12 -3.74
C PHE A 166 10.02 -4.39 -4.37
N ASP A 167 8.94 -4.23 -3.60
CA ASP A 167 7.56 -4.40 -4.05
C ASP A 167 7.17 -3.47 -5.21
N VAL A 168 7.76 -2.27 -5.28
CA VAL A 168 7.54 -1.32 -6.38
C VAL A 168 8.19 -1.82 -7.66
N LEU A 169 9.42 -2.34 -7.57
CA LEU A 169 10.15 -2.90 -8.70
C LEU A 169 9.46 -4.16 -9.22
N ASP A 170 9.01 -5.01 -8.32
CA ASP A 170 8.29 -6.23 -8.67
C ASP A 170 6.94 -5.93 -9.33
N ALA A 171 6.20 -4.96 -8.83
CA ALA A 171 4.95 -4.51 -9.44
C ALA A 171 5.16 -3.94 -10.86
N LEU A 172 6.30 -3.26 -11.11
CA LEU A 172 6.68 -2.80 -12.44
C LEU A 172 7.01 -3.97 -13.36
N PHE A 173 7.77 -4.96 -12.86
CA PHE A 173 8.09 -6.17 -13.59
C PHE A 173 6.82 -6.94 -13.98
N LEU A 174 5.95 -7.22 -13.04
CA LEU A 174 4.68 -7.92 -13.27
C LEU A 174 3.79 -7.18 -14.28
N ARG A 175 3.76 -5.84 -14.23
CA ARG A 175 3.05 -5.03 -15.20
C ARG A 175 3.62 -5.18 -16.60
N ARG A 176 4.95 -5.08 -16.77
CA ARG A 176 5.62 -5.20 -18.06
C ARG A 176 5.43 -6.59 -18.66
N GLU A 177 5.56 -7.62 -17.84
CA GLU A 177 5.37 -8.99 -18.28
C GLU A 177 3.92 -9.24 -18.70
N TRP A 178 2.95 -8.70 -17.98
CA TRP A 178 1.55 -8.73 -18.38
C TRP A 178 1.32 -8.03 -19.73
N GLU A 179 1.87 -6.85 -19.93
CA GLU A 179 1.77 -6.09 -21.21
C GLU A 179 2.38 -6.89 -22.38
N ARG A 180 3.53 -7.56 -22.18
CA ARG A 180 4.12 -8.47 -23.17
C ARG A 180 3.19 -9.61 -23.56
N LEU A 181 2.63 -10.28 -22.57
CA LEU A 181 1.72 -11.39 -22.78
C LEU A 181 0.38 -10.99 -23.40
N ALA A 182 -0.08 -9.76 -23.17
CA ALA A 182 -1.34 -9.25 -23.69
C ALA A 182 -1.24 -8.76 -25.14
N PHE A 183 -0.11 -8.20 -25.54
CA PHE A 183 0.08 -7.56 -26.85
C PHE A 183 0.92 -8.38 -27.84
N GLY A 184 1.33 -9.60 -27.44
CA GLY A 184 1.85 -10.63 -28.37
C GLY A 184 2.96 -10.13 -29.31
N LYS A 185 4.01 -9.45 -28.81
CA LYS A 185 5.23 -9.32 -29.61
C LYS A 185 6.08 -10.56 -29.36
N PRO A 186 6.19 -11.47 -30.36
CA PRO A 186 7.20 -12.53 -30.31
C PRO A 186 8.58 -11.88 -30.21
N GLN A 187 9.44 -12.49 -29.40
CA GLN A 187 10.87 -12.18 -29.39
C GLN A 187 11.49 -12.51 -30.74
#